data_074c909dd86435b53bd1c3afac08bdb2
#
_entry.id   074c909dd86435b53bd1c3afac08bdb2
#
_cell.length_a   1.000
_cell.length_b   1.000
_cell.length_c   1.000
_cell.angle_alpha   90.00
_cell.angle_beta   90.00
_cell.angle_gamma   90.00
#
_symmetry.space_group_name_H-M   'P 1'
#
loop_
_entity.id
_entity.type
_entity.pdbx_description
1 polymer ?
#
loop_
_entity_poly.entity_id
_entity_poly.type
_entity_poly.pdbx_seq_one_letter_code
_entity_poly.pdbx_strand_id
1 'polypeptide(L)'
;MPNMPTTEPRTFGRYQLFDRVGVGGMAEIYLARARTELGGARLVVVKQILPSLSGNEKFAEMLISEAKLAARLNHANVVQVFDLGRHEGVLFIAMEYIEGFDLNELLRRCARSSVPLPIDFALLIVMEALRGLSYAHRLTDDAGAPLGIVHRDVSPSNVLISFEGEVKLCDFGIARANDMADLLSEDVIKGKASYMSPEQARGDALDARADLFALGIILWELLSGRKLYKTNNDGRSLLDLARKAEIPPVPSRGLPHEDRLHAIVHKALAPARDDRYPSAQAMLRDLEDYVASARLVASPIRFGEWLRDNFGENIIESRRSRERAAKAMEHGPAAVLEPFATPPPPPATPLADATPGRTSSPSSARTSASLSAPPAPASRFSLALYLAIGAGIGLLAILVILALR
;
A
#
# COMPACT_ATOMS: atom_id res chain seq x y z
N MET A 1 -5.87 9.30 -0.35
CA MET A 1 -6.70 8.11 -0.64
C MET A 1 -8.13 8.56 -0.72
N PRO A 2 -8.94 8.15 -1.71
CA PRO A 2 -10.38 8.34 -1.62
C PRO A 2 -10.86 7.59 -0.37
N ASN A 3 -11.79 8.18 0.37
CA ASN A 3 -12.47 7.58 1.51
C ASN A 3 -12.96 6.18 1.10
N MET A 4 -12.22 5.13 1.44
CA MET A 4 -12.77 3.79 1.36
C MET A 4 -13.89 3.70 2.40
N PRO A 5 -15.06 3.17 2.04
CA PRO A 5 -16.15 3.01 3.00
C PRO A 5 -15.62 2.18 4.18
N THR A 6 -15.75 2.71 5.37
CA THR A 6 -15.53 1.99 6.62
C THR A 6 -16.40 0.74 6.57
N THR A 7 -15.78 -0.41 6.38
CA THR A 7 -16.49 -1.69 6.42
C THR A 7 -16.97 -1.87 7.87
N GLU A 8 -18.22 -2.20 8.09
CA GLU A 8 -18.70 -2.51 9.44
C GLU A 8 -17.80 -3.60 10.06
N PRO A 9 -17.41 -3.43 11.33
CA PRO A 9 -16.56 -4.39 12.00
C PRO A 9 -17.18 -5.78 11.97
N ARG A 10 -16.46 -6.75 11.40
CA ARG A 10 -16.94 -8.15 11.32
C ARG A 10 -16.02 -9.09 12.08
N THR A 11 -16.61 -10.10 12.72
CA THR A 11 -15.85 -11.17 13.35
C THR A 11 -15.38 -12.18 12.30
N PHE A 12 -14.11 -12.56 12.39
CA PHE A 12 -13.48 -13.56 11.53
C PHE A 12 -12.60 -14.47 12.40
N GLY A 13 -13.16 -15.55 12.89
CA GLY A 13 -12.55 -16.40 13.89
C GLY A 13 -12.20 -15.60 15.17
N ARG A 14 -10.94 -15.63 15.60
CA ARG A 14 -10.44 -14.86 16.74
C ARG A 14 -10.10 -13.40 16.40
N TYR A 15 -10.24 -13.01 15.14
CA TYR A 15 -9.94 -11.67 14.64
C TYR A 15 -11.21 -10.87 14.48
N GLN A 16 -11.11 -9.59 14.80
CA GLN A 16 -12.16 -8.63 14.54
C GLN A 16 -11.61 -7.68 13.44
N LEU A 17 -12.12 -7.86 12.22
CA LEU A 17 -11.72 -7.06 11.04
C LEU A 17 -12.47 -5.73 11.08
N PHE A 18 -11.80 -4.61 10.77
CA PHE A 18 -12.47 -3.31 10.76
C PHE A 18 -12.17 -2.46 9.53
N ASP A 19 -10.94 -2.29 9.11
CA ASP A 19 -10.63 -1.50 7.93
C ASP A 19 -10.00 -2.36 6.84
N ARG A 20 -10.51 -2.28 5.62
CA ARG A 20 -9.84 -2.87 4.47
C ARG A 20 -8.74 -1.90 4.01
N VAL A 21 -7.48 -2.24 4.31
CA VAL A 21 -6.31 -1.42 4.04
C VAL A 21 -5.70 -1.64 2.66
N GLY A 22 -6.07 -2.76 2.00
CA GLY A 22 -5.59 -3.03 0.65
C GLY A 22 -6.40 -4.10 -0.06
N VAL A 23 -6.34 -4.06 -1.40
CA VAL A 23 -6.87 -5.10 -2.30
C VAL A 23 -5.79 -5.40 -3.32
N GLY A 24 -5.38 -6.65 -3.38
CA GLY A 24 -4.44 -7.14 -4.38
C GLY A 24 -5.07 -8.19 -5.30
N GLY A 25 -4.37 -8.61 -6.33
CA GLY A 25 -4.84 -9.66 -7.26
C GLY A 25 -5.08 -11.03 -6.63
N MET A 26 -4.58 -11.27 -5.43
CA MET A 26 -4.67 -12.58 -4.75
C MET A 26 -5.36 -12.51 -3.40
N ALA A 27 -5.45 -11.33 -2.76
CA ALA A 27 -5.93 -11.21 -1.40
C ALA A 27 -6.51 -9.84 -1.11
N GLU A 28 -7.40 -9.79 -0.15
CA GLU A 28 -7.82 -8.58 0.55
C GLU A 28 -7.07 -8.46 1.87
N ILE A 29 -6.63 -7.24 2.20
CA ILE A 29 -5.83 -6.97 3.39
C ILE A 29 -6.67 -6.13 4.35
N TYR A 30 -6.84 -6.63 5.57
CA TYR A 30 -7.62 -6.00 6.60
C TYR A 30 -6.78 -5.65 7.81
N LEU A 31 -6.99 -4.46 8.37
CA LEU A 31 -6.58 -4.17 9.72
C LEU A 31 -7.54 -4.88 10.67
N ALA A 32 -7.00 -5.54 11.68
CA ALA A 32 -7.77 -6.38 12.58
C ALA A 32 -7.26 -6.28 14.02
N ARG A 33 -8.11 -6.69 14.95
CA ARG A 33 -7.78 -6.86 16.37
C ARG A 33 -7.81 -8.36 16.70
N ALA A 34 -6.66 -8.91 17.09
CA ALA A 34 -6.61 -10.26 17.63
C ALA A 34 -7.01 -10.20 19.11
N ARG A 35 -8.04 -10.96 19.49
CA ARG A 35 -8.45 -11.12 20.89
C ARG A 35 -7.62 -12.20 21.56
N THR A 36 -7.13 -11.94 22.75
CA THR A 36 -6.52 -12.96 23.61
C THR A 36 -7.55 -13.46 24.63
N GLU A 37 -7.35 -14.67 25.12
CA GLU A 37 -8.23 -15.29 26.12
C GLU A 37 -8.35 -14.48 27.41
N LEU A 38 -7.30 -13.71 27.75
CA LEU A 38 -7.26 -12.87 28.95
C LEU A 38 -7.76 -11.42 28.70
N GLY A 39 -8.48 -11.17 27.60
CA GLY A 39 -9.06 -9.86 27.29
C GLY A 39 -8.09 -8.84 26.71
N GLY A 40 -6.81 -9.21 26.50
CA GLY A 40 -5.86 -8.39 25.75
C GLY A 40 -6.24 -8.28 24.28
N ALA A 41 -5.82 -7.20 23.62
CA ALA A 41 -6.04 -7.02 22.21
C ALA A 41 -4.80 -6.48 21.53
N ARG A 42 -4.43 -7.08 20.40
CA ARG A 42 -3.30 -6.67 19.57
C ARG A 42 -3.78 -6.30 18.18
N LEU A 43 -3.26 -5.20 17.64
CA LEU A 43 -3.45 -4.86 16.24
C LEU A 43 -2.60 -5.79 15.37
N VAL A 44 -3.25 -6.31 14.33
CA VAL A 44 -2.63 -7.20 13.34
C VAL A 44 -3.17 -6.88 11.95
N VAL A 45 -2.47 -7.32 10.93
CA VAL A 45 -2.97 -7.35 9.55
C VAL A 45 -3.44 -8.77 9.27
N VAL A 46 -4.65 -8.90 8.73
CA VAL A 46 -5.20 -10.18 8.22
C VAL A 46 -5.29 -10.09 6.71
N LYS A 47 -4.50 -10.92 6.03
CA LYS A 47 -4.50 -11.08 4.58
C LYS A 47 -5.41 -12.26 4.24
N GLN A 48 -6.62 -11.97 3.74
CA GLN A 48 -7.59 -12.98 3.31
C GLN A 48 -7.37 -13.30 1.84
N ILE A 49 -7.13 -14.57 1.55
CA ILE A 49 -6.94 -15.02 0.17
C ILE A 49 -8.30 -15.05 -0.53
N LEU A 50 -8.35 -14.57 -1.77
CA LEU A 50 -9.57 -14.51 -2.54
C LEU A 50 -10.20 -15.92 -2.66
N PRO A 51 -11.53 -16.04 -2.55
CA PRO A 51 -12.23 -17.34 -2.62
C PRO A 51 -11.94 -18.12 -3.90
N SER A 52 -11.77 -17.42 -5.03
CA SER A 52 -11.40 -18.01 -6.32
C SER A 52 -10.07 -18.78 -6.28
N LEU A 53 -9.13 -18.34 -5.46
CA LEU A 53 -7.81 -18.97 -5.28
C LEU A 53 -7.81 -19.96 -4.12
N SER A 54 -8.58 -19.70 -3.06
CA SER A 54 -8.69 -20.59 -1.89
C SER A 54 -9.30 -21.95 -2.23
N GLY A 55 -10.09 -22.04 -3.32
CA GLY A 55 -10.69 -23.28 -3.84
C GLY A 55 -9.73 -24.14 -4.68
N ASN A 56 -8.56 -23.62 -5.07
CA ASN A 56 -7.56 -24.38 -5.81
C ASN A 56 -6.61 -25.09 -4.82
N GLU A 57 -6.69 -26.42 -4.73
CA GLU A 57 -5.92 -27.21 -3.77
C GLU A 57 -4.40 -27.03 -3.93
N LYS A 58 -3.89 -27.05 -5.17
CA LYS A 58 -2.46 -26.87 -5.44
C LYS A 58 -1.96 -25.50 -4.97
N PHE A 59 -2.77 -24.46 -5.22
CA PHE A 59 -2.48 -23.11 -4.75
C PHE A 59 -2.50 -23.04 -3.21
N ALA A 60 -3.51 -23.65 -2.59
CA ALA A 60 -3.65 -23.69 -1.14
C ALA A 60 -2.46 -24.40 -0.46
N GLU A 61 -2.05 -25.56 -0.97
CA GLU A 61 -0.87 -26.30 -0.46
C GLU A 61 0.42 -25.51 -0.59
N MET A 62 0.65 -24.86 -1.74
CA MET A 62 1.81 -24.00 -1.97
C MET A 62 1.80 -22.84 -1.00
N LEU A 63 0.69 -22.11 -0.87
CA LEU A 63 0.56 -20.98 0.04
C LEU A 63 0.81 -21.39 1.50
N ILE A 64 0.26 -22.52 1.93
CA ILE A 64 0.45 -23.06 3.27
C ILE A 64 1.91 -23.39 3.51
N SER A 65 2.59 -24.00 2.55
CA SER A 65 4.02 -24.33 2.65
C SER A 65 4.87 -23.06 2.80
N GLU A 66 4.65 -22.06 1.95
CA GLU A 66 5.39 -20.80 1.98
C GLU A 66 5.10 -19.99 3.25
N ALA A 67 3.82 -19.93 3.69
CA ALA A 67 3.47 -19.24 4.92
C ALA A 67 4.05 -19.92 6.17
N LYS A 68 4.19 -21.25 6.19
CA LYS A 68 4.90 -21.97 7.24
C LYS A 68 6.40 -21.60 7.30
N LEU A 69 7.04 -21.40 6.14
CA LEU A 69 8.41 -20.92 6.09
C LEU A 69 8.53 -19.47 6.57
N ALA A 70 7.62 -18.62 6.11
CA ALA A 70 7.55 -17.21 6.54
C ALA A 70 7.31 -17.07 8.07
N ALA A 71 6.51 -17.96 8.67
CA ALA A 71 6.28 -17.97 10.12
C ALA A 71 7.53 -18.30 10.94
N ARG A 72 8.56 -18.94 10.35
CA ARG A 72 9.87 -19.20 11.01
C ARG A 72 10.77 -17.96 11.02
N LEU A 73 10.47 -16.95 10.19
CA LEU A 73 11.24 -15.72 10.12
C LEU A 73 10.93 -14.84 11.33
N ASN A 74 11.93 -14.58 12.16
CA ASN A 74 11.83 -13.69 13.32
C ASN A 74 13.06 -12.76 13.34
N HIS A 75 12.90 -11.56 12.78
CA HIS A 75 13.98 -10.58 12.64
C HIS A 75 13.43 -9.16 12.64
N ALA A 76 14.18 -8.20 13.17
CA ALA A 76 13.77 -6.79 13.26
C ALA A 76 13.33 -6.20 11.89
N ASN A 77 13.97 -6.63 10.81
CA ASN A 77 13.70 -6.14 9.45
C ASN A 77 12.81 -7.08 8.62
N VAL A 78 12.04 -7.96 9.26
CA VAL A 78 11.07 -8.85 8.60
C VAL A 78 9.74 -8.75 9.34
N VAL A 79 8.64 -8.60 8.60
CA VAL A 79 7.29 -8.60 9.17
C VAL A 79 6.99 -9.98 9.75
N GLN A 80 6.66 -10.02 11.03
CA GLN A 80 6.38 -11.28 11.73
C GLN A 80 5.03 -11.86 11.29
N VAL A 81 5.00 -13.10 10.87
CA VAL A 81 3.75 -13.86 10.68
C VAL A 81 3.36 -14.52 12.01
N PHE A 82 2.14 -14.29 12.47
CA PHE A 82 1.64 -14.81 13.76
C PHE A 82 0.77 -16.03 13.60
N ASP A 83 0.04 -16.13 12.48
CA ASP A 83 -0.92 -17.20 12.27
C ASP A 83 -1.17 -17.42 10.79
N LEU A 84 -1.44 -18.68 10.47
CA LEU A 84 -1.92 -19.14 9.19
C LEU A 84 -3.10 -20.08 9.45
N GLY A 85 -4.24 -19.81 8.85
CA GLY A 85 -5.41 -20.60 9.09
C GLY A 85 -6.42 -20.59 7.94
N ARG A 86 -7.51 -21.31 8.19
CA ARG A 86 -8.71 -21.32 7.34
C ARG A 86 -9.93 -21.03 8.22
N HIS A 87 -10.74 -20.07 7.83
CA HIS A 87 -11.99 -19.75 8.50
C HIS A 87 -13.10 -19.59 7.45
N GLU A 88 -14.22 -20.30 7.63
CA GLU A 88 -15.34 -20.34 6.67
C GLU A 88 -14.89 -20.62 5.22
N GLY A 89 -13.93 -21.54 5.06
CA GLY A 89 -13.38 -21.90 3.75
C GLY A 89 -12.32 -20.93 3.20
N VAL A 90 -12.16 -19.75 3.78
CA VAL A 90 -11.21 -18.72 3.34
C VAL A 90 -9.86 -18.93 4.03
N LEU A 91 -8.79 -19.05 3.24
CA LEU A 91 -7.42 -19.05 3.76
C LEU A 91 -7.01 -17.63 4.18
N PHE A 92 -6.29 -17.52 5.28
CA PHE A 92 -5.79 -16.25 5.76
C PHE A 92 -4.40 -16.36 6.38
N ILE A 93 -3.68 -15.24 6.37
CA ILE A 93 -2.41 -15.05 7.07
C ILE A 93 -2.59 -13.85 7.99
N ALA A 94 -2.30 -14.02 9.29
CA ALA A 94 -2.26 -12.92 10.24
C ALA A 94 -0.81 -12.54 10.54
N MET A 95 -0.49 -11.25 10.43
CA MET A 95 0.86 -10.75 10.55
C MET A 95 0.94 -9.45 11.33
N GLU A 96 2.14 -9.04 11.66
CA GLU A 96 2.48 -7.79 12.32
C GLU A 96 1.92 -6.60 11.53
N TYR A 97 1.26 -5.69 12.26
CA TYR A 97 0.85 -4.41 11.71
C TYR A 97 1.98 -3.40 11.86
N ILE A 98 2.44 -2.85 10.74
CA ILE A 98 3.42 -1.76 10.71
C ILE A 98 2.67 -0.45 10.50
N GLU A 99 2.71 0.41 11.50
CA GLU A 99 2.13 1.75 11.41
C GLU A 99 3.02 2.67 10.59
N GLY A 100 2.73 2.76 9.29
CA GLY A 100 3.62 3.48 8.39
C GLY A 100 3.14 3.50 6.94
N PHE A 101 4.11 3.60 6.04
CA PHE A 101 3.94 3.53 4.59
C PHE A 101 4.71 2.34 4.01
N ASP A 102 4.26 1.79 2.90
CA ASP A 102 5.19 1.10 2.02
C ASP A 102 6.07 2.11 1.26
N LEU A 103 7.24 1.69 0.81
CA LEU A 103 8.20 2.58 0.13
C LEU A 103 7.60 3.21 -1.14
N ASN A 104 6.72 2.51 -1.86
CA ASN A 104 6.08 3.07 -3.05
C ASN A 104 5.13 4.22 -2.69
N GLU A 105 4.35 4.09 -1.59
CA GLU A 105 3.50 5.18 -1.09
C GLU A 105 4.34 6.34 -0.56
N LEU A 106 5.42 6.07 0.17
CA LEU A 106 6.33 7.12 0.63
C LEU A 106 6.89 7.93 -0.55
N LEU A 107 7.40 7.26 -1.60
CA LEU A 107 7.93 7.93 -2.79
C LEU A 107 6.86 8.73 -3.53
N ARG A 108 5.61 8.21 -3.61
CA ARG A 108 4.48 8.96 -4.18
C ARG A 108 4.15 10.22 -3.37
N ARG A 109 4.21 10.15 -2.04
CA ARG A 109 4.01 11.31 -1.16
C ARG A 109 5.12 12.32 -1.32
N CYS A 110 6.36 11.90 -1.31
CA CYS A 110 7.52 12.75 -1.60
C CYS A 110 7.34 13.52 -2.92
N ALA A 111 6.91 12.83 -3.97
CA ALA A 111 6.69 13.46 -5.27
C ALA A 111 5.52 14.48 -5.25
N ARG A 112 4.40 14.15 -4.58
CA ARG A 112 3.23 15.05 -4.48
C ARG A 112 3.51 16.30 -3.65
N SER A 113 4.28 16.17 -2.57
CA SER A 113 4.62 17.27 -1.68
C SER A 113 5.90 18.00 -2.10
N SER A 114 6.54 17.58 -3.20
CA SER A 114 7.85 18.10 -3.65
C SER A 114 8.93 18.03 -2.57
N VAL A 115 8.84 17.03 -1.67
CA VAL A 115 9.83 16.76 -0.62
C VAL A 115 10.70 15.60 -1.06
N PRO A 116 11.97 15.80 -1.43
CA PRO A 116 12.85 14.72 -1.84
C PRO A 116 13.20 13.81 -0.65
N LEU A 117 13.21 12.49 -0.89
CA LEU A 117 13.77 11.56 0.10
C LEU A 117 15.29 11.79 0.20
N PRO A 118 15.83 12.12 1.38
CA PRO A 118 17.27 12.27 1.58
C PRO A 118 18.03 10.97 1.26
N ILE A 119 19.23 11.11 0.70
CA ILE A 119 20.03 9.95 0.24
C ILE A 119 20.47 9.08 1.41
N ASP A 120 20.78 9.63 2.55
CA ASP A 120 21.11 8.88 3.76
C ASP A 120 19.96 7.97 4.23
N PHE A 121 18.70 8.42 4.14
CA PHE A 121 17.52 7.60 4.42
C PHE A 121 17.27 6.57 3.30
N ALA A 122 17.51 6.92 2.04
CA ALA A 122 17.43 5.96 0.94
C ALA A 122 18.41 4.79 1.14
N LEU A 123 19.65 5.09 1.54
CA LEU A 123 20.67 4.08 1.85
C LEU A 123 20.31 3.28 3.11
N LEU A 124 19.78 3.92 4.15
CA LEU A 124 19.27 3.25 5.34
C LEU A 124 18.20 2.21 4.97
N ILE A 125 17.22 2.58 4.16
CA ILE A 125 16.15 1.66 3.72
C ILE A 125 16.73 0.41 3.06
N VAL A 126 17.68 0.59 2.15
CA VAL A 126 18.31 -0.53 1.42
C VAL A 126 19.15 -1.40 2.37
N MET A 127 19.91 -0.80 3.28
CA MET A 127 20.72 -1.54 4.26
C MET A 127 19.85 -2.36 5.22
N GLU A 128 18.75 -1.79 5.73
CA GLU A 128 17.81 -2.51 6.59
C GLU A 128 17.12 -3.67 5.83
N ALA A 129 16.73 -3.45 4.56
CA ALA A 129 16.22 -4.52 3.71
C ALA A 129 17.25 -5.64 3.49
N LEU A 130 18.54 -5.30 3.27
CA LEU A 130 19.63 -6.27 3.17
C LEU A 130 19.85 -7.07 4.45
N ARG A 131 19.66 -6.48 5.64
CA ARG A 131 19.70 -7.21 6.92
C ARG A 131 18.60 -8.25 6.99
N GLY A 132 17.36 -7.89 6.62
CA GLY A 132 16.24 -8.83 6.53
C GLY A 132 16.50 -9.97 5.55
N LEU A 133 16.95 -9.66 4.32
CA LEU A 133 17.32 -10.68 3.31
C LEU A 133 18.47 -11.55 3.79
N SER A 134 19.53 -10.96 4.37
CA SER A 134 20.68 -11.72 4.88
C SER A 134 20.29 -12.72 5.96
N TYR A 135 19.35 -12.34 6.82
CA TYR A 135 18.80 -13.27 7.82
C TYR A 135 18.03 -14.41 7.16
N ALA A 136 17.08 -14.10 6.27
CA ALA A 136 16.22 -15.09 5.62
C ALA A 136 17.03 -16.09 4.77
N HIS A 137 18.01 -15.60 3.99
CA HIS A 137 18.82 -16.42 3.11
C HIS A 137 19.72 -17.42 3.86
N ARG A 138 20.08 -17.14 5.13
CA ARG A 138 20.93 -18.00 5.96
C ARG A 138 20.17 -18.88 6.94
N LEU A 139 18.84 -18.82 6.92
CA LEU A 139 18.03 -19.61 7.84
C LEU A 139 18.19 -21.10 7.55
N THR A 140 18.42 -21.87 8.61
CA THR A 140 18.56 -23.33 8.57
C THR A 140 17.39 -24.02 9.26
N ASP A 141 17.20 -25.28 8.96
CA ASP A 141 16.34 -26.16 9.75
C ASP A 141 17.02 -26.58 11.05
N ASP A 142 16.34 -27.42 11.84
CA ASP A 142 16.82 -27.89 13.14
C ASP A 142 18.02 -28.83 13.02
N ALA A 143 18.28 -29.37 11.82
CA ALA A 143 19.44 -30.21 11.51
C ALA A 143 20.62 -29.35 10.98
N GLY A 144 20.46 -28.03 10.83
CA GLY A 144 21.46 -27.11 10.30
C GLY A 144 21.54 -27.06 8.77
N ALA A 145 20.62 -27.72 8.05
CA ALA A 145 20.58 -27.66 6.60
C ALA A 145 19.91 -26.32 6.15
N PRO A 146 20.46 -25.64 5.12
CA PRO A 146 19.88 -24.40 4.62
C PRO A 146 18.45 -24.58 4.12
N LEU A 147 17.52 -23.73 4.54
CA LEU A 147 16.13 -23.75 4.06
C LEU A 147 15.98 -23.19 2.65
N GLY A 148 16.99 -22.52 2.11
CA GLY A 148 16.99 -22.00 0.76
C GLY A 148 15.89 -20.94 0.53
N ILE A 149 15.56 -20.15 1.56
CA ILE A 149 14.53 -19.12 1.46
C ILE A 149 15.02 -18.03 0.52
N VAL A 150 14.19 -17.72 -0.50
CA VAL A 150 14.36 -16.60 -1.43
C VAL A 150 13.06 -15.80 -1.42
N HIS A 151 13.15 -14.49 -1.34
CA HIS A 151 11.96 -13.61 -1.25
C HIS A 151 11.16 -13.58 -2.55
N ARG A 152 11.83 -13.52 -3.70
CA ARG A 152 11.28 -13.56 -5.07
C ARG A 152 10.38 -12.39 -5.49
N ASP A 153 9.93 -11.56 -4.56
CA ASP A 153 9.04 -10.42 -4.82
C ASP A 153 9.52 -9.16 -4.08
N VAL A 154 10.83 -8.92 -4.06
CA VAL A 154 11.39 -7.68 -3.49
C VAL A 154 10.98 -6.51 -4.38
N SER A 155 10.17 -5.59 -3.83
CA SER A 155 9.65 -4.43 -4.53
C SER A 155 9.34 -3.32 -3.52
N PRO A 156 9.19 -2.05 -3.94
CA PRO A 156 8.87 -0.96 -3.01
C PRO A 156 7.56 -1.15 -2.24
N SER A 157 6.59 -1.89 -2.76
CA SER A 157 5.35 -2.21 -2.04
C SER A 157 5.54 -3.23 -0.91
N ASN A 158 6.62 -4.02 -0.95
CA ASN A 158 6.95 -5.02 0.05
C ASN A 158 8.05 -4.55 1.03
N VAL A 159 8.45 -3.29 0.96
CA VAL A 159 9.33 -2.62 1.93
C VAL A 159 8.47 -1.68 2.76
N LEU A 160 8.17 -2.04 4.00
CA LEU A 160 7.36 -1.25 4.92
C LEU A 160 8.27 -0.38 5.79
N ILE A 161 7.84 0.86 6.03
CA ILE A 161 8.56 1.88 6.78
C ILE A 161 7.61 2.39 7.87
N SER A 162 7.96 2.14 9.14
CA SER A 162 7.15 2.63 10.25
C SER A 162 7.33 4.14 10.45
N PHE A 163 6.36 4.79 11.09
CA PHE A 163 6.49 6.20 11.47
C PHE A 163 7.56 6.46 12.53
N GLU A 164 8.12 5.42 13.12
CA GLU A 164 9.29 5.50 14.00
C GLU A 164 10.61 5.28 13.24
N GLY A 165 10.54 5.11 11.90
CA GLY A 165 11.69 4.97 11.01
C GLY A 165 12.23 3.55 10.86
N GLU A 166 11.54 2.55 11.41
CA GLU A 166 11.90 1.14 11.22
C GLU A 166 11.57 0.70 9.79
N VAL A 167 12.39 -0.18 9.23
CA VAL A 167 12.20 -0.74 7.89
C VAL A 167 12.06 -2.26 7.98
N LYS A 168 10.99 -2.80 7.39
CA LYS A 168 10.71 -4.24 7.40
C LYS A 168 10.29 -4.74 6.02
N LEU A 169 10.78 -5.93 5.65
CA LEU A 169 10.33 -6.66 4.47
C LEU A 169 9.10 -7.50 4.82
N CYS A 170 8.09 -7.48 3.95
CA CYS A 170 6.89 -8.32 4.05
C CYS A 170 6.72 -9.21 2.82
N ASP A 171 5.79 -10.17 2.90
CA ASP A 171 5.38 -11.03 1.79
C ASP A 171 6.51 -11.90 1.20
N PHE A 172 7.33 -12.52 2.07
CA PHE A 172 8.33 -13.50 1.65
C PHE A 172 7.68 -14.69 0.94
N GLY A 173 8.03 -14.86 -0.33
CA GLY A 173 7.80 -16.07 -1.11
C GLY A 173 6.35 -16.53 -1.30
N ILE A 174 5.35 -15.75 -0.85
CA ILE A 174 3.93 -16.18 -0.75
C ILE A 174 3.30 -16.49 -2.12
N ALA A 175 4.02 -16.32 -3.23
CA ALA A 175 3.53 -16.72 -4.54
C ALA A 175 4.70 -17.00 -5.49
N ARG A 176 4.90 -18.25 -5.86
CA ARG A 176 5.72 -18.59 -7.03
C ARG A 176 5.06 -18.02 -8.28
N ALA A 177 5.50 -16.85 -8.72
CA ALA A 177 4.90 -16.15 -9.86
C ALA A 177 4.89 -17.03 -11.15
N ASN A 178 5.86 -17.91 -11.30
CA ASN A 178 5.97 -18.79 -12.46
C ASN A 178 4.97 -19.96 -12.45
N ASP A 179 4.60 -20.47 -11.26
CA ASP A 179 3.61 -21.55 -11.14
C ASP A 179 2.17 -21.02 -11.21
N MET A 180 2.01 -19.70 -11.27
CA MET A 180 0.73 -18.99 -11.20
C MET A 180 0.42 -18.07 -12.39
N ALA A 181 1.26 -18.10 -13.43
CA ALA A 181 1.06 -17.24 -14.61
C ALA A 181 -0.36 -17.38 -15.20
N ASP A 182 -0.93 -18.60 -15.14
CA ASP A 182 -2.28 -18.89 -15.64
C ASP A 182 -3.39 -18.40 -14.69
N LEU A 183 -3.06 -18.07 -13.42
CA LEU A 183 -4.04 -17.66 -12.40
C LEU A 183 -4.02 -16.15 -12.12
N LEU A 184 -3.00 -15.43 -12.62
CA LEU A 184 -2.83 -14.00 -12.39
C LEU A 184 -3.25 -13.18 -13.61
N SER A 185 -3.89 -12.03 -13.35
CA SER A 185 -4.19 -11.08 -14.42
C SER A 185 -2.87 -10.50 -15.00
N GLU A 186 -2.89 -10.20 -16.30
CA GLU A 186 -1.75 -9.56 -16.98
C GLU A 186 -1.23 -8.30 -16.28
N ASP A 187 -2.12 -7.52 -15.65
CA ASP A 187 -1.75 -6.28 -14.96
C ASP A 187 -0.95 -6.55 -13.69
N VAL A 188 -1.23 -7.65 -12.97
CA VAL A 188 -0.46 -8.08 -11.80
C VAL A 188 0.93 -8.54 -12.22
N ILE A 189 1.03 -9.30 -13.31
CA ILE A 189 2.30 -9.75 -13.89
C ILE A 189 3.11 -8.54 -14.37
N LYS A 190 2.49 -7.58 -15.06
CA LYS A 190 3.15 -6.34 -15.53
C LYS A 190 3.74 -5.52 -14.38
N GLY A 191 2.98 -5.35 -13.27
CA GLY A 191 3.47 -4.61 -12.10
C GLY A 191 4.71 -5.25 -11.45
N LYS A 192 4.72 -6.57 -11.34
CA LYS A 192 5.83 -7.35 -10.77
C LYS A 192 7.07 -7.40 -11.66
N ALA A 193 6.90 -7.42 -12.99
CA ALA A 193 7.99 -7.49 -13.95
C ALA A 193 9.00 -6.33 -13.82
N SER A 194 8.61 -5.19 -13.23
CA SER A 194 9.49 -4.03 -13.03
C SER A 194 10.68 -4.28 -12.10
N TYR A 195 10.63 -5.32 -11.28
CA TYR A 195 11.67 -5.65 -10.29
C TYR A 195 12.22 -7.06 -10.46
N MET A 196 11.82 -7.77 -11.52
CA MET A 196 12.31 -9.13 -11.79
C MET A 196 13.77 -9.12 -12.20
N SER A 197 14.53 -10.09 -11.69
CA SER A 197 15.84 -10.41 -12.21
C SER A 197 15.75 -11.06 -13.60
N PRO A 198 16.82 -11.04 -14.41
CA PRO A 198 16.81 -11.67 -15.74
C PRO A 198 16.44 -13.15 -15.71
N GLU A 199 16.94 -13.89 -14.71
CA GLU A 199 16.62 -15.31 -14.53
C GLU A 199 15.16 -15.54 -14.14
N GLN A 200 14.56 -14.64 -13.31
CA GLN A 200 13.12 -14.69 -13.04
C GLN A 200 12.31 -14.46 -14.31
N ALA A 201 12.69 -13.44 -15.08
CA ALA A 201 12.00 -13.09 -16.32
C ALA A 201 12.12 -14.17 -17.42
N ARG A 202 13.15 -15.04 -17.34
CA ARG A 202 13.32 -16.21 -18.22
C ARG A 202 12.66 -17.48 -17.68
N GLY A 203 12.28 -17.51 -16.40
CA GLY A 203 11.78 -18.71 -15.75
C GLY A 203 12.88 -19.72 -15.34
N ASP A 204 14.11 -19.26 -15.21
CA ASP A 204 15.25 -20.08 -14.77
C ASP A 204 15.17 -20.41 -13.27
N ALA A 205 15.96 -21.37 -12.81
CA ALA A 205 16.10 -21.66 -11.38
C ALA A 205 16.64 -20.44 -10.63
N LEU A 206 16.04 -20.13 -9.48
CA LEU A 206 16.34 -18.94 -8.70
C LEU A 206 17.17 -19.28 -7.47
N ASP A 207 18.04 -18.34 -7.10
CA ASP A 207 18.71 -18.30 -5.81
C ASP A 207 18.61 -16.91 -5.16
N ALA A 208 19.19 -16.74 -3.98
CA ALA A 208 19.18 -15.51 -3.19
C ALA A 208 19.65 -14.25 -3.96
N ARG A 209 20.44 -14.41 -5.02
CA ARG A 209 20.97 -13.31 -5.83
C ARG A 209 19.90 -12.64 -6.71
N ALA A 210 18.75 -13.30 -6.92
CA ALA A 210 17.60 -12.67 -7.55
C ALA A 210 17.05 -11.54 -6.69
N ASP A 211 16.98 -11.71 -5.36
CA ASP A 211 16.54 -10.67 -4.42
C ASP A 211 17.51 -9.48 -4.39
N LEU A 212 18.82 -9.76 -4.52
CA LEU A 212 19.84 -8.70 -4.57
C LEU A 212 19.74 -7.86 -5.84
N PHE A 213 19.40 -8.48 -6.97
CA PHE A 213 19.13 -7.76 -8.21
C PHE A 213 17.90 -6.85 -8.06
N ALA A 214 16.80 -7.37 -7.51
CA ALA A 214 15.59 -6.58 -7.27
C ALA A 214 15.84 -5.40 -6.33
N LEU A 215 16.61 -5.62 -5.25
CA LEU A 215 17.00 -4.54 -4.33
C LEU A 215 17.98 -3.56 -4.99
N GLY A 216 18.84 -4.02 -5.91
CA GLY A 216 19.67 -3.19 -6.78
C GLY A 216 18.84 -2.25 -7.66
N ILE A 217 17.71 -2.73 -8.22
CA ILE A 217 16.76 -1.88 -8.95
C ILE A 217 16.20 -0.79 -8.02
N ILE A 218 15.76 -1.15 -6.82
CA ILE A 218 15.26 -0.18 -5.84
C ILE A 218 16.32 0.86 -5.53
N LEU A 219 17.57 0.46 -5.26
CA LEU A 219 18.66 1.38 -5.00
C LEU A 219 18.91 2.32 -6.19
N TRP A 220 18.94 1.78 -7.42
CA TRP A 220 19.08 2.59 -8.63
C TRP A 220 17.94 3.61 -8.77
N GLU A 221 16.68 3.21 -8.52
CA GLU A 221 15.51 4.09 -8.57
C GLU A 221 15.57 5.19 -7.49
N LEU A 222 15.98 4.87 -6.27
CA LEU A 222 16.16 5.83 -5.19
C LEU A 222 17.24 6.87 -5.51
N LEU A 223 18.35 6.44 -6.09
CA LEU A 223 19.43 7.33 -6.49
C LEU A 223 19.08 8.16 -7.72
N SER A 224 18.38 7.61 -8.69
CA SER A 224 18.03 8.32 -9.94
C SER A 224 16.78 9.19 -9.84
N GLY A 225 15.88 8.91 -8.88
CA GLY A 225 14.57 9.54 -8.76
C GLY A 225 13.58 9.14 -9.87
N ARG A 226 13.84 8.06 -10.58
CA ARG A 226 13.01 7.59 -11.71
C ARG A 226 12.95 6.06 -11.76
N LYS A 227 11.93 5.51 -12.43
CA LYS A 227 11.84 4.07 -12.65
C LYS A 227 12.93 3.58 -13.59
N LEU A 228 13.55 2.42 -13.26
CA LEU A 228 14.58 1.79 -14.09
C LEU A 228 13.97 1.27 -15.41
N TYR A 229 12.94 0.43 -15.30
CA TYR A 229 12.24 -0.09 -16.47
C TYR A 229 10.99 0.74 -16.74
N LYS A 230 10.91 1.28 -17.95
CA LYS A 230 9.74 2.02 -18.46
C LYS A 230 9.37 1.44 -19.82
N THR A 231 8.09 1.14 -20.00
CA THR A 231 7.56 0.83 -21.32
C THR A 231 7.48 2.14 -22.11
N ASN A 232 8.19 2.21 -23.22
CA ASN A 232 8.05 3.26 -24.19
C ASN A 232 7.11 2.75 -25.32
N ASN A 233 6.73 3.63 -26.24
CA ASN A 233 5.93 3.25 -27.42
C ASN A 233 6.69 2.39 -28.46
N ASP A 234 7.79 1.76 -28.04
CA ASP A 234 8.65 0.90 -28.88
C ASP A 234 8.20 -0.59 -28.92
N GLY A 235 7.07 -0.91 -28.29
CA GLY A 235 6.47 -2.25 -28.26
C GLY A 235 7.15 -3.24 -27.31
N ARG A 236 8.20 -2.84 -26.56
CA ARG A 236 8.85 -3.72 -25.58
C ARG A 236 8.01 -3.84 -24.31
N SER A 237 7.81 -5.07 -23.82
CA SER A 237 7.19 -5.32 -22.54
C SER A 237 8.17 -5.09 -21.37
N LEU A 238 7.66 -4.88 -20.14
CA LEU A 238 8.50 -4.84 -18.94
C LEU A 238 9.29 -6.13 -18.75
N LEU A 239 8.71 -7.26 -19.14
CA LEU A 239 9.36 -8.56 -19.06
C LEU A 239 10.56 -8.66 -20.02
N ASP A 240 10.47 -8.07 -21.22
CA ASP A 240 11.57 -8.01 -22.17
C ASP A 240 12.71 -7.13 -21.68
N LEU A 241 12.38 -6.00 -21.02
CA LEU A 241 13.37 -5.14 -20.37
C LEU A 241 14.08 -5.85 -19.23
N ALA A 242 13.35 -6.58 -18.40
CA ALA A 242 13.91 -7.38 -17.31
C ALA A 242 14.81 -8.51 -17.84
N ARG A 243 14.42 -9.22 -18.92
CA ARG A 243 15.23 -10.27 -19.55
C ARG A 243 16.58 -9.77 -20.07
N LYS A 244 16.58 -8.57 -20.65
CA LYS A 244 17.79 -7.95 -21.20
C LYS A 244 18.68 -7.34 -20.14
N ALA A 245 18.09 -6.80 -19.06
CA ALA A 245 18.77 -6.09 -17.98
C ALA A 245 19.76 -5.03 -18.49
N GLU A 246 19.33 -4.21 -19.46
CA GLU A 246 20.08 -3.07 -19.93
C GLU A 246 20.00 -1.96 -18.88
N ILE A 247 21.04 -1.81 -18.07
CA ILE A 247 21.07 -0.89 -16.92
C ILE A 247 21.72 0.44 -17.32
N PRO A 248 20.97 1.55 -17.33
CA PRO A 248 21.56 2.86 -17.59
C PRO A 248 22.51 3.27 -16.44
N PRO A 249 23.52 4.09 -16.69
CA PRO A 249 24.38 4.61 -15.65
C PRO A 249 23.56 5.36 -14.59
N VAL A 250 23.98 5.24 -13.32
CA VAL A 250 23.41 6.01 -12.22
C VAL A 250 23.77 7.50 -12.43
N PRO A 251 22.77 8.43 -12.40
CA PRO A 251 23.08 9.84 -12.55
C PRO A 251 23.90 10.34 -11.37
N SER A 252 24.89 11.21 -11.64
CA SER A 252 25.67 11.83 -10.57
C SER A 252 24.80 12.76 -9.70
N ARG A 253 25.03 12.69 -8.41
CA ARG A 253 24.40 13.52 -7.37
C ARG A 253 25.40 14.40 -6.64
N GLY A 254 26.70 14.33 -6.99
CA GLY A 254 27.77 15.04 -6.33
C GLY A 254 28.06 14.51 -4.92
N LEU A 255 27.80 13.24 -4.68
CA LEU A 255 28.05 12.61 -3.38
C LEU A 255 29.56 12.32 -3.19
N PRO A 256 30.06 12.33 -1.94
CA PRO A 256 31.43 11.92 -1.68
C PRO A 256 31.65 10.47 -2.13
N HIS A 257 32.79 10.21 -2.80
CA HIS A 257 33.16 8.85 -3.28
C HIS A 257 32.06 8.17 -4.12
N GLU A 258 31.31 8.93 -4.92
CA GLU A 258 30.12 8.50 -5.65
C GLU A 258 30.40 7.32 -6.60
N ASP A 259 31.62 7.23 -7.16
CA ASP A 259 32.04 6.10 -8.01
C ASP A 259 31.94 4.75 -7.30
N ARG A 260 32.23 4.73 -5.98
CA ARG A 260 32.07 3.51 -5.17
C ARG A 260 30.60 3.08 -5.05
N LEU A 261 29.69 4.04 -4.84
CA LEU A 261 28.25 3.79 -4.80
C LEU A 261 27.74 3.28 -6.14
N HIS A 262 28.18 3.90 -7.24
CA HIS A 262 27.84 3.47 -8.59
C HIS A 262 28.34 2.04 -8.86
N ALA A 263 29.55 1.71 -8.44
CA ALA A 263 30.10 0.35 -8.56
C ALA A 263 29.27 -0.69 -7.78
N ILE A 264 28.78 -0.34 -6.58
CA ILE A 264 27.88 -1.19 -5.79
C ILE A 264 26.58 -1.46 -6.54
N VAL A 265 25.96 -0.43 -7.09
CA VAL A 265 24.71 -0.55 -7.88
C VAL A 265 24.94 -1.43 -9.11
N HIS A 266 25.99 -1.15 -9.89
CA HIS A 266 26.28 -1.91 -11.10
C HIS A 266 26.58 -3.40 -10.80
N LYS A 267 27.31 -3.68 -9.73
CA LYS A 267 27.58 -5.06 -9.29
C LYS A 267 26.29 -5.79 -8.88
N ALA A 268 25.39 -5.13 -8.13
CA ALA A 268 24.11 -5.71 -7.76
C ALA A 268 23.22 -6.00 -8.98
N LEU A 269 23.30 -5.15 -10.02
CA LEU A 269 22.51 -5.21 -11.25
C LEU A 269 23.24 -5.93 -12.42
N ALA A 270 24.32 -6.65 -12.16
CA ALA A 270 24.98 -7.43 -13.20
C ALA A 270 24.01 -8.47 -13.79
N PRO A 271 23.88 -8.57 -15.15
CA PRO A 271 22.94 -9.50 -15.78
C PRO A 271 23.27 -10.97 -15.43
N ALA A 272 24.54 -11.34 -15.41
CA ALA A 272 24.99 -12.68 -15.00
C ALA A 272 25.02 -12.77 -13.46
N ARG A 273 24.41 -13.81 -12.91
CA ARG A 273 24.33 -14.03 -11.44
C ARG A 273 25.68 -14.08 -10.77
N ASP A 274 26.68 -14.69 -11.44
CA ASP A 274 28.00 -14.91 -10.89
C ASP A 274 28.83 -13.62 -10.77
N ASP A 275 28.47 -12.59 -11.52
CA ASP A 275 29.09 -11.25 -11.45
C ASP A 275 28.46 -10.37 -10.34
N ARG A 276 27.36 -10.81 -9.73
CA ARG A 276 26.70 -10.10 -8.63
C ARG A 276 27.39 -10.35 -7.29
N TYR A 277 26.83 -9.74 -6.24
CA TYR A 277 27.19 -10.08 -4.88
C TYR A 277 26.84 -11.53 -4.55
N PRO A 278 27.73 -12.28 -3.90
CA PRO A 278 27.47 -13.67 -3.53
C PRO A 278 26.44 -13.81 -2.41
N SER A 279 26.19 -12.75 -1.65
CA SER A 279 25.22 -12.73 -0.55
C SER A 279 24.76 -11.32 -0.21
N ALA A 280 23.60 -11.21 0.43
CA ALA A 280 23.09 -9.95 0.97
C ALA A 280 24.06 -9.33 1.99
N GLN A 281 24.75 -10.15 2.78
CA GLN A 281 25.76 -9.68 3.74
C GLN A 281 26.96 -9.03 3.03
N ALA A 282 27.38 -9.55 1.87
CA ALA A 282 28.48 -8.94 1.12
C ALA A 282 28.12 -7.58 0.55
N MET A 283 26.90 -7.45 -0.02
CA MET A 283 26.38 -6.16 -0.50
C MET A 283 26.18 -5.16 0.64
N LEU A 284 25.67 -5.62 1.79
CA LEU A 284 25.48 -4.79 2.98
C LEU A 284 26.82 -4.19 3.47
N ARG A 285 27.87 -5.00 3.55
CA ARG A 285 29.20 -4.51 3.97
C ARG A 285 29.74 -3.42 3.06
N ASP A 286 29.66 -3.61 1.74
CA ASP A 286 30.14 -2.59 0.80
C ASP A 286 29.33 -1.27 0.92
N LEU A 287 28.03 -1.34 1.20
CA LEU A 287 27.20 -0.16 1.48
C LEU A 287 27.53 0.48 2.82
N GLU A 288 27.74 -0.29 3.89
CA GLU A 288 28.16 0.21 5.21
C GLU A 288 29.51 0.93 5.12
N ASP A 289 30.48 0.34 4.43
CA ASP A 289 31.78 0.96 4.17
C ASP A 289 31.68 2.27 3.37
N TYR A 290 30.79 2.28 2.35
CA TYR A 290 30.53 3.49 1.58
C TYR A 290 29.90 4.58 2.47
N VAL A 291 28.81 4.28 3.18
CA VAL A 291 28.11 5.22 4.07
C VAL A 291 29.05 5.81 5.12
N ALA A 292 29.91 4.97 5.73
CA ALA A 292 30.89 5.41 6.69
C ALA A 292 31.92 6.38 6.06
N SER A 293 32.46 6.02 4.88
CA SER A 293 33.45 6.85 4.16
C SER A 293 32.88 8.16 3.66
N ALA A 294 31.63 8.17 3.21
CA ALA A 294 30.89 9.34 2.71
C ALA A 294 30.28 10.18 3.83
N ARG A 295 30.32 9.72 5.09
CA ARG A 295 29.68 10.35 6.26
C ARG A 295 28.16 10.55 6.10
N LEU A 296 27.50 9.61 5.41
CA LEU A 296 26.04 9.62 5.16
C LEU A 296 25.30 8.78 6.20
N VAL A 297 25.58 9.02 7.49
CA VAL A 297 25.03 8.19 8.58
C VAL A 297 23.59 8.63 8.89
N ALA A 298 22.63 7.72 8.69
CA ALA A 298 21.25 7.85 9.11
C ALA A 298 20.93 6.85 10.24
N SER A 299 19.89 7.15 11.00
CA SER A 299 19.33 6.23 12.00
C SER A 299 17.81 6.16 11.87
N PRO A 300 17.17 5.07 12.34
CA PRO A 300 15.71 4.99 12.38
C PRO A 300 15.07 6.17 13.11
N ILE A 301 15.65 6.63 14.23
CA ILE A 301 15.14 7.77 15.00
C ILE A 301 15.06 9.03 14.14
N ARG A 302 16.17 9.40 13.48
CA ARG A 302 16.20 10.57 12.58
C ARG A 302 15.27 10.43 11.39
N PHE A 303 15.13 9.20 10.89
CA PHE A 303 14.19 8.93 9.81
C PHE A 303 12.74 9.09 10.28
N GLY A 304 12.38 8.60 11.45
CA GLY A 304 11.06 8.80 12.06
C GLY A 304 10.77 10.28 12.33
N GLU A 305 11.75 11.07 12.80
CA GLU A 305 11.63 12.52 12.94
C GLU A 305 11.33 13.19 11.60
N TRP A 306 12.11 12.87 10.56
CA TRP A 306 11.89 13.40 9.20
C TRP A 306 10.50 13.03 8.64
N LEU A 307 10.02 11.81 8.88
CA LEU A 307 8.65 11.39 8.50
C LEU A 307 7.59 12.21 9.21
N ARG A 308 7.74 12.47 10.49
CA ARG A 308 6.80 13.29 11.27
C ARG A 308 6.80 14.74 10.83
N ASP A 309 7.96 15.31 10.56
CA ASP A 309 8.10 16.70 10.13
C ASP A 309 7.46 16.96 8.76
N ASN A 310 7.54 15.99 7.85
CA ASN A 310 7.05 16.15 6.48
C ASN A 310 5.65 15.57 6.24
N PHE A 311 5.23 14.58 7.05
CA PHE A 311 3.97 13.83 6.85
C PHE A 311 3.15 13.66 8.15
N GLY A 312 3.42 14.48 9.19
CA GLY A 312 2.80 14.36 10.51
C GLY A 312 1.28 14.44 10.50
N GLU A 313 0.68 15.28 9.65
CA GLU A 313 -0.78 15.36 9.51
C GLU A 313 -1.39 14.03 9.08
N ASN A 314 -0.75 13.34 8.13
CA ASN A 314 -1.19 12.02 7.66
C ASN A 314 -1.07 10.95 8.77
N ILE A 315 -0.05 11.07 9.63
CA ILE A 315 0.15 10.19 10.78
C ILE A 315 -0.98 10.37 11.78
N ILE A 316 -1.31 11.62 12.11
CA ILE A 316 -2.38 11.97 13.06
C ILE A 316 -3.74 11.50 12.51
N GLU A 317 -4.02 11.72 11.23
CA GLU A 317 -5.27 11.28 10.60
C GLU A 317 -5.41 9.76 10.64
N SER A 318 -4.36 9.02 10.31
CA SER A 318 -4.32 7.56 10.39
C SER A 318 -4.56 7.05 11.82
N ARG A 319 -3.93 7.68 12.82
CA ARG A 319 -4.11 7.34 14.24
C ARG A 319 -5.55 7.62 14.72
N ARG A 320 -6.11 8.78 14.35
CA ARG A 320 -7.50 9.14 14.70
C ARG A 320 -8.53 8.22 14.05
N SER A 321 -8.30 7.80 12.81
CA SER A 321 -9.19 6.85 12.13
C SER A 321 -9.23 5.52 12.87
N ARG A 322 -8.07 4.99 13.25
CA ARG A 322 -7.97 3.74 14.02
C ARG A 322 -8.59 3.85 15.43
N GLU A 323 -8.40 4.97 16.11
CA GLU A 323 -9.00 5.21 17.43
C GLU A 323 -10.52 5.24 17.34
N ARG A 324 -11.08 5.87 16.31
CA ARG A 324 -12.53 5.87 16.05
C ARG A 324 -13.05 4.46 15.79
N ALA A 325 -12.35 3.70 14.95
CA ALA A 325 -12.70 2.32 14.67
C ALA A 325 -12.64 1.44 15.92
N ALA A 326 -11.59 1.59 16.76
CA ALA A 326 -11.46 0.86 18.00
C ALA A 326 -12.57 1.21 19.02
N LYS A 327 -12.91 2.49 19.17
CA LYS A 327 -14.00 2.95 20.05
C LYS A 327 -15.37 2.45 19.59
N ALA A 328 -15.65 2.49 18.27
CA ALA A 328 -16.90 1.94 17.73
C ALA A 328 -17.08 0.45 18.04
N MET A 329 -15.98 -0.28 18.17
CA MET A 329 -15.99 -1.70 18.54
C MET A 329 -16.24 -1.95 20.05
N GLU A 330 -15.78 -1.06 20.92
CA GLU A 330 -15.96 -1.18 22.37
C GLU A 330 -17.39 -0.88 22.81
N HIS A 331 -18.07 0.03 22.11
CA HIS A 331 -19.40 0.51 22.48
C HIS A 331 -20.54 -0.15 21.69
N GLY A 332 -20.25 -1.03 20.74
CA GLY A 332 -21.24 -1.54 19.80
C GLY A 332 -21.74 -0.48 18.81
N PRO A 333 -22.60 -0.83 17.84
CA PRO A 333 -23.26 0.17 17.02
C PRO A 333 -24.04 1.11 17.95
N ALA A 334 -23.79 2.42 17.82
CA ALA A 334 -24.55 3.41 18.56
C ALA A 334 -26.04 3.10 18.35
N ALA A 335 -26.76 2.79 19.42
CA ALA A 335 -28.19 2.60 19.35
C ALA A 335 -28.75 3.91 18.76
N VAL A 336 -29.22 3.86 17.53
CA VAL A 336 -30.03 4.94 16.97
C VAL A 336 -31.29 4.93 17.82
N LEU A 337 -31.37 5.85 18.78
CA LEU A 337 -32.63 6.12 19.48
C LEU A 337 -33.58 6.61 18.40
N GLU A 338 -34.46 5.71 17.95
CA GLU A 338 -35.58 6.15 17.15
C GLU A 338 -36.30 7.24 17.95
N PRO A 339 -36.60 8.40 17.32
CA PRO A 339 -37.37 9.42 18.01
C PRO A 339 -38.65 8.75 18.49
N PHE A 340 -38.98 8.93 19.76
CA PHE A 340 -40.22 8.40 20.33
C PHE A 340 -41.36 8.79 19.38
N ALA A 341 -41.99 7.79 18.79
CA ALA A 341 -43.18 8.02 17.99
C ALA A 341 -44.17 8.74 18.90
N THR A 342 -44.52 9.98 18.54
CA THR A 342 -45.59 10.70 19.25
C THR A 342 -46.82 9.82 19.23
N PRO A 343 -47.43 9.52 20.38
CA PRO A 343 -48.63 8.69 20.42
C PRO A 343 -49.72 9.33 19.51
N PRO A 344 -50.43 8.51 18.74
CA PRO A 344 -51.48 9.05 17.89
C PRO A 344 -52.47 9.87 18.72
N PRO A 345 -52.97 11.01 18.22
CA PRO A 345 -53.93 11.83 18.94
C PRO A 345 -55.16 10.98 19.31
N PRO A 346 -55.73 11.16 20.50
CA PRO A 346 -56.88 10.39 20.94
C PRO A 346 -58.04 10.54 19.95
N PRO A 347 -58.81 9.46 19.72
CA PRO A 347 -59.93 9.51 18.79
C PRO A 347 -60.91 10.60 19.20
N ALA A 348 -61.28 11.43 18.25
CA ALA A 348 -62.29 12.52 18.45
C ALA A 348 -63.61 11.90 18.91
N THR A 349 -64.08 12.28 20.07
CA THR A 349 -65.40 11.91 20.60
C THR A 349 -66.49 12.49 19.70
N PRO A 350 -67.51 11.73 19.26
CA PRO A 350 -68.59 12.30 18.47
C PRO A 350 -69.44 13.22 19.37
N LEU A 351 -69.54 14.49 19.01
CA LEU A 351 -70.52 15.40 19.57
C LEU A 351 -71.91 15.08 19.03
N ALA A 352 -72.84 14.80 19.95
CA ALA A 352 -74.20 14.48 19.65
C ALA A 352 -74.95 15.65 18.95
N ASP A 353 -75.92 15.28 18.13
CA ASP A 353 -76.85 16.05 17.39
C ASP A 353 -77.51 17.25 18.12
N ALA A 354 -77.54 18.37 17.48
CA ALA A 354 -78.60 19.37 17.65
C ALA A 354 -78.86 20.13 16.35
N THR A 355 -79.96 19.87 15.70
CA THR A 355 -80.54 20.54 14.54
C THR A 355 -81.48 21.60 15.02
N PRO A 356 -82.07 22.46 14.16
CA PRO A 356 -81.55 23.36 13.12
C PRO A 356 -82.06 24.83 13.28
N GLY A 357 -81.39 25.72 12.61
CA GLY A 357 -81.91 27.10 12.49
C GLY A 357 -81.37 27.82 11.24
N ARG A 358 -82.30 28.05 10.31
CA ARG A 358 -82.21 28.78 9.05
C ARG A 358 -81.49 30.14 9.14
N THR A 359 -80.68 30.56 8.15
CA THR A 359 -81.04 31.48 7.05
C THR A 359 -79.81 32.06 6.38
N SER A 360 -79.92 32.12 5.03
CA SER A 360 -79.41 33.11 4.04
C SER A 360 -77.90 33.22 3.74
N SER A 361 -77.64 32.84 2.50
CA SER A 361 -76.49 33.23 1.61
C SER A 361 -76.42 34.75 1.39
N PRO A 362 -75.46 35.37 0.62
CA PRO A 362 -74.50 34.76 -0.30
C PRO A 362 -73.07 35.42 -0.33
N SER A 363 -72.22 34.79 -1.16
CA SER A 363 -71.17 35.39 -2.00
C SER A 363 -69.84 35.78 -1.38
N SER A 364 -68.80 35.15 -1.72
CA SER A 364 -67.89 35.46 -2.82
C SER A 364 -66.64 34.58 -2.81
N ALA A 365 -66.32 34.09 -3.97
CA ALA A 365 -65.12 33.35 -4.30
C ALA A 365 -63.82 34.16 -4.04
N ARG A 366 -62.83 33.54 -3.47
CA ARG A 366 -61.42 33.82 -3.82
C ARG A 366 -60.59 32.57 -3.70
N THR A 367 -60.19 32.09 -4.85
CA THR A 367 -59.14 31.15 -5.16
C THR A 367 -57.86 31.58 -4.48
N SER A 368 -57.25 30.71 -3.67
CA SER A 368 -55.89 30.89 -3.23
C SER A 368 -55.06 29.81 -3.87
N ALA A 369 -54.29 30.23 -4.87
CA ALA A 369 -53.28 29.43 -5.54
C ALA A 369 -52.11 29.16 -4.59
N SER A 370 -51.71 27.90 -4.50
CA SER A 370 -50.46 27.46 -3.87
C SER A 370 -49.27 27.95 -4.68
N LEU A 371 -48.46 28.84 -4.13
CA LEU A 371 -47.19 29.24 -4.67
C LEU A 371 -46.13 28.22 -4.28
N SER A 372 -45.71 27.42 -5.24
CA SER A 372 -44.48 26.65 -5.19
C SER A 372 -43.28 27.60 -5.32
N ALA A 373 -42.33 27.50 -4.42
CA ALA A 373 -41.09 28.27 -4.46
C ALA A 373 -40.21 27.86 -5.66
N PRO A 374 -39.53 28.82 -6.31
CA PRO A 374 -38.64 28.53 -7.42
C PRO A 374 -37.30 27.95 -6.94
N PRO A 375 -36.63 27.12 -7.75
CA PRO A 375 -35.29 26.60 -7.43
C PRO A 375 -34.24 27.72 -7.51
N ALA A 376 -33.26 27.66 -6.61
CA ALA A 376 -32.13 28.58 -6.52
C ALA A 376 -31.29 28.60 -7.81
N PRO A 377 -30.74 29.75 -8.22
CA PRO A 377 -29.94 29.84 -9.43
C PRO A 377 -28.57 29.20 -9.27
N ALA A 378 -28.21 28.31 -10.20
CA ALA A 378 -26.87 27.77 -10.34
C ALA A 378 -25.84 28.88 -10.60
N SER A 379 -24.74 28.85 -9.85
CA SER A 379 -23.67 29.86 -9.92
C SER A 379 -23.02 29.89 -11.31
N ARG A 380 -23.13 31.06 -11.99
CA ARG A 380 -22.52 31.33 -13.31
C ARG A 380 -21.01 31.61 -13.26
N PHE A 381 -20.32 31.25 -12.17
CA PHE A 381 -18.91 31.59 -11.99
C PHE A 381 -17.94 30.56 -12.57
N SER A 382 -18.36 29.37 -13.01
CA SER A 382 -17.43 28.32 -13.41
C SER A 382 -16.99 28.36 -14.90
N LEU A 383 -17.78 28.92 -15.79
CA LEU A 383 -17.49 28.94 -17.23
C LEU A 383 -16.43 29.99 -17.62
N ALA A 384 -16.42 31.16 -16.96
CA ALA A 384 -15.47 32.21 -17.22
C ALA A 384 -14.02 31.84 -16.77
N LEU A 385 -13.88 31.04 -15.71
CA LEU A 385 -12.58 30.60 -15.21
C LEU A 385 -11.94 29.59 -16.15
N TYR A 386 -12.70 28.67 -16.74
CA TYR A 386 -12.17 27.69 -17.70
C TYR A 386 -11.76 28.32 -19.04
N LEU A 387 -12.45 29.36 -19.50
CA LEU A 387 -12.09 30.09 -20.70
C LEU A 387 -10.82 30.95 -20.51
N ALA A 388 -10.60 31.51 -19.33
CA ALA A 388 -9.38 32.28 -19.01
C ALA A 388 -8.13 31.37 -18.92
N ILE A 389 -8.26 30.17 -18.35
CA ILE A 389 -7.16 29.19 -18.24
C ILE A 389 -6.83 28.63 -19.65
N GLY A 390 -7.83 28.33 -20.48
CA GLY A 390 -7.61 27.83 -21.84
C GLY A 390 -6.89 28.84 -22.74
N ALA A 391 -7.22 30.13 -22.65
CA ALA A 391 -6.57 31.19 -23.42
C ALA A 391 -5.12 31.43 -22.98
N GLY A 392 -4.79 31.31 -21.69
CA GLY A 392 -3.44 31.44 -21.16
C GLY A 392 -2.49 30.36 -21.65
N ILE A 393 -2.95 29.11 -21.70
CA ILE A 393 -2.16 27.97 -22.18
C ILE A 393 -1.90 28.07 -23.70
N GLY A 394 -2.86 28.50 -24.47
CA GLY A 394 -2.70 28.74 -25.92
C GLY A 394 -1.67 29.82 -26.25
N LEU A 395 -1.65 30.90 -25.49
CA LEU A 395 -0.69 32.01 -25.72
C LEU A 395 0.75 31.59 -25.35
N LEU A 396 0.92 30.79 -24.28
CA LEU A 396 2.21 30.27 -23.87
C LEU A 396 2.79 29.28 -24.91
N ALA A 397 1.97 28.45 -25.50
CA ALA A 397 2.38 27.53 -26.55
C ALA A 397 2.83 28.28 -27.83
N ILE A 398 2.16 29.35 -28.21
CA ILE A 398 2.53 30.17 -29.37
C ILE A 398 3.85 30.92 -29.11
N LEU A 399 4.07 31.45 -27.90
CA LEU A 399 5.32 32.10 -27.53
C LEU A 399 6.53 31.13 -27.51
N VAL A 400 6.34 29.92 -27.06
CA VAL A 400 7.40 28.88 -27.10
C VAL A 400 7.74 28.48 -28.54
N ILE A 401 6.76 28.35 -29.43
CA ILE A 401 7.00 28.04 -30.85
C ILE A 401 7.70 29.20 -31.58
N LEU A 402 7.42 30.46 -31.20
CA LEU A 402 8.10 31.63 -31.77
C LEU A 402 9.52 31.84 -31.23
N ALA A 403 9.82 31.35 -30.03
CA ALA A 403 11.17 31.43 -29.46
C ALA A 403 12.12 30.31 -29.92
N LEU A 404 11.57 29.25 -30.57
CA LEU A 404 12.32 28.10 -31.11
C LEU A 404 12.52 28.20 -32.64
N ARG A 405 12.13 29.30 -33.28
CA ARG A 405 12.45 29.66 -34.67
C ARG A 405 13.50 30.78 -34.71
#